data_fdc319fe8f4806e4e0dbb1b438940a78
#
_entry.id   fdc319fe8f4806e4e0dbb1b438940a78
#
_cell.length_a   1.000
_cell.length_b   1.000
_cell.length_c   1.000
_cell.angle_alpha   90.00
_cell.angle_beta   90.00
_cell.angle_gamma   90.00
#
_symmetry.space_group_name_H-M   'P 1'
#
loop_
_entity.id
_entity.type
_entity.pdbx_description
1 polymer ?
#
loop_
_entity_poly.entity_id
_entity_poly.type
_entity_poly.pdbx_seq_one_letter_code
_entity_poly.pdbx_strand_id
1 'polypeptide(L)'
;MKAFEKNIRKVEPYVPGEQPQERVIKLNTNENPYPPAPGVTKALEEMDAGNLRLYPDPTAEVLVNALADFYHVNPDQVFVG
;
A
#
# COMPACT_ATOMS: atom_id res chain seq x y z
N MET A 1 -22.35 -2.60 -32.33
CA MET A 1 -21.07 -3.00 -32.94
C MET A 1 -20.45 -4.13 -32.14
N LYS A 2 -20.34 -5.30 -32.74
CA LYS A 2 -20.01 -6.54 -32.04
C LYS A 2 -18.71 -7.19 -32.50
N ALA A 3 -18.10 -6.65 -33.57
CA ALA A 3 -16.95 -7.32 -34.22
C ALA A 3 -15.72 -7.46 -33.30
N PHE A 4 -15.52 -6.53 -32.37
CA PHE A 4 -14.38 -6.60 -31.46
C PHE A 4 -14.64 -7.48 -30.23
N GLU A 5 -15.89 -7.81 -29.91
CA GLU A 5 -16.23 -8.56 -28.68
C GLU A 5 -15.60 -9.94 -28.64
N LYS A 6 -15.40 -10.57 -29.80
CA LYS A 6 -14.73 -11.87 -29.87
C LYS A 6 -13.27 -11.84 -29.45
N ASN A 7 -12.67 -10.66 -29.42
CA ASN A 7 -11.27 -10.45 -29.03
C ASN A 7 -11.14 -10.04 -27.57
N ILE A 8 -12.27 -9.83 -26.88
CA ILE A 8 -12.26 -9.46 -25.47
C ILE A 8 -11.96 -10.71 -24.65
N ARG A 9 -10.94 -10.61 -23.82
CA ARG A 9 -10.57 -11.68 -22.92
C ARG A 9 -11.68 -11.95 -21.90
N LYS A 10 -12.11 -13.18 -21.80
CA LYS A 10 -13.10 -13.62 -20.80
C LYS A 10 -12.37 -14.19 -19.62
N VAL A 11 -12.29 -13.45 -18.53
CA VAL A 11 -11.69 -13.88 -17.27
C VAL A 11 -12.64 -13.56 -16.12
N GLU A 12 -12.63 -14.39 -15.10
CA GLU A 12 -13.35 -14.08 -13.87
C GLU A 12 -12.69 -12.88 -13.19
N PRO A 13 -13.46 -11.86 -12.79
CA PRO A 13 -12.89 -10.76 -12.04
C PRO A 13 -12.43 -11.23 -10.67
N TYR A 14 -11.45 -10.49 -10.09
CA TYR A 14 -11.02 -10.74 -8.72
C TYR A 14 -12.20 -10.58 -7.77
N VAL A 15 -12.40 -11.58 -6.91
CA VAL A 15 -13.42 -11.54 -5.86
C VAL A 15 -12.71 -11.34 -4.53
N PRO A 16 -12.95 -10.20 -3.84
CA PRO A 16 -12.36 -9.95 -2.53
C PRO A 16 -12.78 -11.01 -1.50
N GLY A 17 -11.93 -11.22 -0.51
CA GLY A 17 -12.27 -12.06 0.63
C GLY A 17 -13.45 -11.48 1.41
N GLU A 18 -14.10 -12.34 2.18
CA GLU A 18 -15.25 -11.98 2.99
C GLU A 18 -14.90 -10.85 3.97
N GLN A 19 -15.82 -9.88 4.09
CA GLN A 19 -15.72 -8.75 5.04
C GLN A 19 -16.88 -8.84 6.03
N PRO A 20 -16.77 -9.69 7.07
CA PRO A 20 -17.87 -9.89 8.01
C PRO A 20 -18.18 -8.63 8.81
N GLN A 21 -19.47 -8.40 9.05
CA GLN A 21 -19.95 -7.28 9.86
C GLN A 21 -20.01 -7.62 11.34
N GLU A 22 -19.87 -8.88 11.70
CA GLU A 22 -19.92 -9.36 13.07
C GLU A 22 -18.49 -9.45 13.65
N ARG A 23 -18.43 -9.47 14.99
CA ARG A 23 -17.15 -9.69 15.68
C ARG A 23 -16.71 -11.13 15.53
N VAL A 24 -15.69 -11.35 14.72
CA VAL A 24 -15.12 -12.67 14.46
C VAL A 24 -13.61 -12.62 14.52
N ILE A 25 -12.98 -13.77 14.63
CA ILE A 25 -11.53 -13.89 14.43
C ILE A 25 -11.29 -13.98 12.93
N LYS A 26 -10.70 -12.93 12.36
CA LYS A 26 -10.47 -12.83 10.93
C LYS A 26 -9.06 -13.33 10.59
N LEU A 27 -8.98 -14.32 9.70
CA LEU A 27 -7.72 -14.95 9.33
C LEU A 27 -7.38 -14.78 7.83
N ASN A 28 -8.26 -14.11 7.07
CA ASN A 28 -8.04 -13.86 5.65
C ASN A 28 -7.41 -12.48 5.42
N THR A 29 -6.99 -12.22 4.19
CA THR A 29 -6.48 -10.93 3.70
C THR A 29 -5.20 -10.43 4.37
N ASN A 30 -4.53 -11.27 5.14
CA ASN A 30 -3.22 -10.97 5.75
C ASN A 30 -3.18 -9.69 6.61
N GLU A 31 -4.28 -9.41 7.29
CA GLU A 31 -4.32 -8.27 8.20
C GLU A 31 -3.42 -8.51 9.42
N ASN A 32 -2.74 -7.44 9.86
CA ASN A 32 -1.96 -7.50 11.08
C ASN A 32 -2.89 -7.34 12.30
N PRO A 33 -2.88 -8.27 13.29
CA PRO A 33 -3.72 -8.15 14.47
C PRO A 33 -3.30 -7.04 15.42
N TYR A 34 -2.10 -6.49 15.28
CA TYR A 34 -1.58 -5.44 16.12
C TYR A 34 -1.65 -4.08 15.42
N PRO A 35 -1.96 -3.01 16.16
CA PRO A 35 -1.91 -1.67 15.60
C PRO A 35 -0.47 -1.28 15.26
N PRO A 36 -0.29 -0.23 14.44
CA PRO A 36 1.05 0.28 14.15
C PRO A 36 1.72 0.83 15.42
N ALA A 37 3.03 0.99 15.38
CA ALA A 37 3.78 1.59 16.47
C ALA A 37 3.28 3.02 16.76
N PRO A 38 3.38 3.49 18.03
CA PRO A 38 2.92 4.84 18.38
C PRO A 38 3.51 5.96 17.52
N GLY A 39 4.76 5.81 17.09
CA GLY A 39 5.41 6.79 16.21
C GLY A 39 4.75 6.91 14.85
N VAL A 40 4.18 5.83 14.32
CA VAL A 40 3.44 5.86 13.05
C VAL A 40 2.14 6.65 13.21
N THR A 41 1.40 6.40 14.28
CA THR A 41 0.17 7.14 14.59
C THR A 41 0.46 8.63 14.72
N LYS A 42 1.50 8.98 15.47
CA LYS A 42 1.91 10.37 15.65
C LYS A 42 2.28 11.05 14.33
N ALA A 43 3.02 10.37 13.46
CA ALA A 43 3.40 10.91 12.16
C ALA A 43 2.17 11.20 11.29
N LEU A 44 1.16 10.32 11.32
CA LEU A 44 -0.09 10.53 10.58
C LEU A 44 -0.89 11.71 11.13
N GLU A 45 -0.94 11.87 12.45
CA GLU A 45 -1.64 12.98 13.09
C GLU A 45 -0.99 14.34 12.80
N GLU A 46 0.32 14.38 12.69
CA GLU A 46 1.10 15.58 12.41
C GLU A 46 1.20 15.90 10.92
N MET A 47 0.75 15.01 10.05
CA MET A 47 0.82 15.20 8.60
C MET A 47 -0.07 16.35 8.15
N ASP A 48 0.48 17.25 7.34
CA ASP A 48 -0.31 18.30 6.70
C ASP A 48 -1.07 17.73 5.50
N ALA A 49 -2.37 17.56 5.68
CA ALA A 49 -3.24 17.04 4.62
C ALA A 49 -3.25 17.93 3.36
N GLY A 50 -2.93 19.22 3.50
CA GLY A 50 -2.80 20.13 2.35
C GLY A 50 -1.73 19.70 1.35
N ASN A 51 -0.73 18.96 1.81
CA ASN A 51 0.34 18.46 0.94
C ASN A 51 -0.11 17.30 0.02
N LEU A 52 -1.25 16.67 0.30
CA LEU A 52 -1.77 15.57 -0.52
C LEU A 52 -2.13 16.00 -1.95
N ARG A 53 -2.31 17.29 -2.20
CA ARG A 53 -2.55 17.85 -3.54
C ARG A 53 -1.29 17.88 -4.42
N LEU A 54 -0.12 17.75 -3.81
CA LEU A 54 1.15 17.86 -4.51
C LEU A 54 1.54 16.54 -5.16
N TYR A 55 2.29 16.63 -6.24
CA TYR A 55 2.83 15.45 -6.90
C TYR A 55 3.82 14.76 -5.95
N PRO A 56 3.75 13.43 -5.80
CA PRO A 56 4.67 12.73 -4.91
C PRO A 56 6.09 12.68 -5.49
N ASP A 57 7.07 12.50 -4.62
CA ASP A 57 8.44 12.29 -5.03
C ASP A 57 8.54 11.02 -5.89
N PRO A 58 8.91 11.13 -7.18
CA PRO A 58 8.95 9.97 -8.09
C PRO A 58 10.00 8.93 -7.71
N THR A 59 11.00 9.29 -6.92
CA THR A 59 12.05 8.37 -6.49
C THR A 59 11.90 7.93 -5.03
N ALA A 60 10.89 8.43 -4.33
CA ALA A 60 10.66 8.13 -2.91
C ALA A 60 11.93 8.27 -2.06
N GLU A 61 12.69 9.35 -2.27
CA GLU A 61 14.03 9.52 -1.71
C GLU A 61 14.08 9.42 -0.20
N VAL A 62 13.12 10.04 0.50
CA VAL A 62 13.07 10.00 1.98
C VAL A 62 12.92 8.57 2.47
N LEU A 63 12.03 7.80 1.86
CA LEU A 63 11.80 6.40 2.23
C LEU A 63 13.01 5.53 1.89
N VAL A 64 13.58 5.71 0.71
CA VAL A 64 14.76 4.95 0.27
C VAL A 64 15.92 5.16 1.23
N ASN A 65 16.20 6.40 1.61
CA ASN A 65 17.28 6.72 2.53
C ASN A 65 17.02 6.16 3.93
N ALA A 66 15.80 6.23 4.42
CA ALA A 66 15.43 5.67 5.71
C ALA A 66 15.58 4.14 5.75
N LEU A 67 15.16 3.46 4.68
CA LEU A 67 15.33 2.00 4.55
C LEU A 67 16.80 1.62 4.45
N ALA A 68 17.59 2.38 3.68
CA ALA A 68 19.02 2.15 3.54
C ALA A 68 19.74 2.24 4.90
N ASP A 69 19.42 3.26 5.69
CA ASP A 69 19.96 3.42 7.05
C ASP A 69 19.53 2.25 7.95
N PHE A 70 18.26 1.89 7.89
CA PHE A 70 17.73 0.81 8.74
C PHE A 70 18.40 -0.53 8.45
N TYR A 71 18.62 -0.85 7.17
CA TYR A 71 19.22 -2.11 6.76
C TYR A 71 20.74 -2.07 6.60
N HIS A 72 21.36 -0.92 6.84
CA HIS A 72 22.83 -0.72 6.70
C HIS A 72 23.32 -1.06 5.29
N VAL A 73 22.61 -0.58 4.29
CA VAL A 73 22.97 -0.72 2.88
C VAL A 73 23.05 0.66 2.22
N ASN A 74 23.55 0.71 1.00
CA ASN A 74 23.57 1.95 0.24
C ASN A 74 22.17 2.26 -0.34
N PRO A 75 21.80 3.53 -0.50
CA PRO A 75 20.51 3.89 -1.10
C PRO A 75 20.27 3.29 -2.50
N ASP A 76 21.32 3.10 -3.29
CA ASP A 76 21.24 2.49 -4.62
C ASP A 76 20.94 0.98 -4.58
N GLN A 77 20.96 0.39 -3.41
CA GLN A 77 20.60 -1.02 -3.17
C GLN A 77 19.14 -1.20 -2.71
N VAL A 78 18.37 -0.11 -2.64
CA VAL A 78 16.96 -0.11 -2.22
C VAL A 78 16.10 0.29 -3.40
N PHE A 79 15.13 -0.54 -3.71
CA PHE A 79 14.11 -0.25 -4.72
C PHE A 79 12.73 -0.24 -4.06
N VAL A 80 11.98 0.85 -4.29
CA VAL A 80 10.60 1.01 -3.82
C VAL A 80 9.67 1.00 -5.04
N GLY A 81 8.72 0.07 -5.00
CA GLY A 81 7.77 -0.07 -6.11
C GLY A 81 6.40 -0.54 -5.67
#